data_4fc00f82a51c3b9cc5f4f686375d21d9
#
_entry.id   4fc00f82a51c3b9cc5f4f686375d21d9
#
_cell.length_a   1.000
_cell.length_b   1.000
_cell.length_c   1.000
_cell.angle_alpha   90.00
_cell.angle_beta   90.00
_cell.angle_gamma   90.00
#
_symmetry.space_group_name_H-M   'P 1'
#
loop_
_entity.id
_entity.type
_entity.pdbx_description
1 polymer ?
#
loop_
_entity_poly.entity_id
_entity_poly.type
_entity_poly.pdbx_seq_one_letter_code
_entity_poly.pdbx_strand_id
1 'polypeptide(L)'
;MSSGARQEFAESWPVLIGAFLGVAAGVTALPYFTQGIFVPALTREFNWSREQLSFIVLAGGIVLAIVSPFVGVLVDRFGVRVPLTCSFAAMILGFIALSRAGSAFVPFFILQVVIFAAGSVTGPVAFTRVINQRFVAMRGLALGVALAGAGAMAVLSPPLIAQIIQHAGWRTAYLSIAALMMVASTVALILLWPVSGARELEVAPQSREARGSSAGANTLLFWRLLVTFLLLAFGIGGFAFHMVPLLTDAGVPLTKAAQVQSMIGISVLVGRLGAGFLVDRFFAPRISALIMVLAALGVAGLAFLGPSAAPACALLIGLAHGTEGDVIGYLTARYFELRHYGRLYGVFFGTFTLGLGLSPVLISRMQQASGSYHLALWASCSVLIVGAISMVSLPRFGSTHEPAH
;
A
#
# COMPACT_ATOMS: atom_id res chain seq x y z
N MET A 1 23.98 -4.60 19.51
CA MET A 1 24.03 -3.29 18.86
C MET A 1 25.39 -2.66 19.19
N SER A 2 26.13 -2.21 18.16
CA SER A 2 27.36 -1.44 18.34
C SER A 2 27.08 -0.13 19.08
N SER A 3 28.07 0.45 19.76
CA SER A 3 27.94 1.73 20.47
C SER A 3 27.44 2.85 19.53
N GLY A 4 27.92 2.89 18.27
CA GLY A 4 27.51 3.86 17.27
C GLY A 4 26.04 3.71 16.84
N ALA A 5 25.50 2.49 16.75
CA ALA A 5 24.10 2.26 16.42
C ALA A 5 23.16 2.75 17.54
N ARG A 6 23.54 2.60 18.80
CA ARG A 6 22.75 3.13 19.94
C ARG A 6 22.73 4.65 19.96
N GLN A 7 23.86 5.27 19.66
CA GLN A 7 23.97 6.72 19.61
C GLN A 7 23.14 7.30 18.45
N GLU A 8 23.19 6.68 17.27
CA GLU A 8 22.39 7.08 16.11
C GLU A 8 20.88 7.07 16.42
N PHE A 9 20.39 6.02 17.12
CA PHE A 9 19.00 5.95 17.57
C PHE A 9 18.66 6.99 18.64
N ALA A 10 19.55 7.21 19.62
CA ALA A 10 19.33 8.17 20.69
C ALA A 10 19.24 9.61 20.18
N GLU A 11 19.99 9.95 19.12
CA GLU A 11 19.99 11.28 18.52
C GLU A 11 18.85 11.49 17.50
N SER A 12 18.39 10.42 16.83
CA SER A 12 17.47 10.52 15.69
C SER A 12 16.07 9.94 15.93
N TRP A 13 15.74 9.47 17.16
CA TRP A 13 14.40 8.94 17.46
C TRP A 13 13.24 9.90 17.17
N PRO A 14 13.37 11.26 17.32
CA PRO A 14 12.27 12.15 16.99
C PRO A 14 11.93 12.09 15.50
N VAL A 15 12.97 12.01 14.64
CA VAL A 15 12.81 11.86 13.20
C VAL A 15 12.11 10.57 12.84
N LEU A 16 12.43 9.49 13.53
CA LEU A 16 11.81 8.18 13.34
C LEU A 16 10.32 8.21 13.69
N ILE A 17 9.95 8.78 14.83
CA ILE A 17 8.55 8.96 15.23
C ILE A 17 7.84 9.92 14.28
N GLY A 18 8.48 11.01 13.88
CA GLY A 18 7.93 11.95 12.91
C GLY A 18 7.63 11.28 11.57
N ALA A 19 8.54 10.44 11.06
CA ALA A 19 8.32 9.67 9.84
C ALA A 19 7.20 8.62 10.00
N PHE A 20 7.16 7.91 11.13
CA PHE A 20 6.09 6.95 11.44
C PHE A 20 4.71 7.62 11.43
N LEU A 21 4.55 8.74 12.15
CA LEU A 21 3.29 9.48 12.20
C LEU A 21 2.91 10.09 10.85
N GLY A 22 3.89 10.59 10.11
CA GLY A 22 3.67 11.13 8.77
C GLY A 22 3.21 10.06 7.78
N VAL A 23 3.81 8.88 7.80
CA VAL A 23 3.37 7.72 6.99
C VAL A 23 1.97 7.27 7.44
N ALA A 24 1.71 7.21 8.75
CA ALA A 24 0.41 6.84 9.31
C ALA A 24 -0.72 7.77 8.84
N ALA A 25 -0.49 9.08 8.82
CA ALA A 25 -1.43 10.07 8.34
C ALA A 25 -1.48 10.20 6.81
N GLY A 26 -0.52 9.61 6.10
CA GLY A 26 -0.35 9.73 4.66
C GLY A 26 -1.46 9.09 3.84
N VAL A 27 -1.54 9.47 2.56
CA VAL A 27 -2.60 9.05 1.62
C VAL A 27 -2.71 7.54 1.43
N THR A 28 -1.60 6.83 1.54
CA THR A 28 -1.53 5.36 1.40
C THR A 28 -1.85 4.60 2.70
N ALA A 29 -2.17 5.29 3.79
CA ALA A 29 -2.48 4.69 5.08
C ALA A 29 -3.90 5.03 5.52
N LEU A 30 -4.07 6.07 6.32
CA LEU A 30 -5.37 6.42 6.92
C LEU A 30 -6.50 6.54 5.89
N PRO A 31 -6.39 7.30 4.77
CA PRO A 31 -7.42 7.35 3.75
C PRO A 31 -7.65 5.99 3.06
N TYR A 32 -6.58 5.30 2.68
CA TYR A 32 -6.67 4.06 1.91
C TYR A 32 -7.43 2.95 2.66
N PHE A 33 -7.07 2.70 3.93
CA PHE A 33 -7.68 1.61 4.71
C PHE A 33 -9.08 1.93 5.24
N THR A 34 -9.53 3.19 5.15
CA THR A 34 -10.88 3.57 5.58
C THR A 34 -11.90 3.66 4.45
N GLN A 35 -11.48 3.67 3.17
CA GLN A 35 -12.37 3.84 2.02
C GLN A 35 -13.56 2.87 2.00
N GLY A 36 -13.29 1.58 2.19
CA GLY A 36 -14.34 0.54 2.16
C GLY A 36 -15.40 0.68 3.27
N ILE A 37 -15.05 1.34 4.38
CA ILE A 37 -15.95 1.49 5.54
C ILE A 37 -17.08 2.48 5.24
N PHE A 38 -16.83 3.46 4.37
CA PHE A 38 -17.82 4.44 3.96
C PHE A 38 -18.84 3.89 2.96
N VAL A 39 -18.51 2.80 2.24
CA VAL A 39 -19.34 2.26 1.16
C VAL A 39 -20.78 1.98 1.61
N PRO A 40 -21.03 1.25 2.70
CA PRO A 40 -22.41 0.97 3.13
C PRO A 40 -23.21 2.24 3.45
N ALA A 41 -22.57 3.22 4.09
CA ALA A 41 -23.22 4.48 4.48
C ALA A 41 -23.57 5.36 3.27
N LEU A 42 -22.61 5.50 2.34
CA LEU A 42 -22.79 6.33 1.13
C LEU A 42 -23.77 5.69 0.14
N THR A 43 -23.74 4.37 -0.02
CA THR A 43 -24.71 3.64 -0.83
C THR A 43 -26.12 3.79 -0.27
N ARG A 44 -26.29 3.72 1.06
CA ARG A 44 -27.60 3.88 1.71
C ARG A 44 -28.16 5.28 1.59
N GLU A 45 -27.32 6.32 1.71
CA GLU A 45 -27.79 7.71 1.74
C GLU A 45 -28.01 8.27 0.31
N PHE A 46 -27.09 7.98 -0.61
CA PHE A 46 -27.08 8.59 -1.94
C PHE A 46 -27.45 7.62 -3.07
N ASN A 47 -27.67 6.36 -2.74
CA ASN A 47 -27.93 5.30 -3.73
C ASN A 47 -26.81 5.14 -4.78
N TRP A 48 -25.57 5.54 -4.44
CA TRP A 48 -24.42 5.35 -5.31
C TRP A 48 -24.05 3.87 -5.39
N SER A 49 -23.71 3.41 -6.60
CA SER A 49 -23.30 2.03 -6.80
C SER A 49 -21.89 1.79 -6.20
N ARG A 50 -21.65 0.54 -5.82
CA ARG A 50 -20.31 0.13 -5.36
C ARG A 50 -19.26 0.28 -6.43
N GLU A 51 -19.65 0.09 -7.70
CA GLU A 51 -18.79 0.31 -8.83
C GLU A 51 -18.37 1.78 -8.91
N GLN A 52 -19.31 2.73 -8.78
CA GLN A 52 -18.98 4.16 -8.73
C GLN A 52 -17.97 4.47 -7.62
N LEU A 53 -18.21 3.96 -6.41
CA LEU A 53 -17.30 4.18 -5.28
C LEU A 53 -15.92 3.50 -5.48
N SER A 54 -15.88 2.35 -6.16
CA SER A 54 -14.63 1.66 -6.51
C SER A 54 -13.79 2.43 -7.53
N PHE A 55 -14.41 3.19 -8.43
CA PHE A 55 -13.67 4.07 -9.35
C PHE A 55 -12.84 5.13 -8.65
N ILE A 56 -13.19 5.50 -7.41
CA ILE A 56 -12.39 6.43 -6.59
C ILE A 56 -11.02 5.81 -6.29
N VAL A 57 -11.00 4.52 -5.93
CA VAL A 57 -9.75 3.80 -5.63
C VAL A 57 -8.89 3.65 -6.88
N LEU A 58 -9.52 3.32 -8.02
CA LEU A 58 -8.83 3.23 -9.31
C LEU A 58 -8.22 4.58 -9.72
N ALA A 59 -9.02 5.64 -9.66
CA ALA A 59 -8.56 6.99 -9.99
C ALA A 59 -7.43 7.43 -9.06
N GLY A 60 -7.54 7.15 -7.76
CA GLY A 60 -6.48 7.38 -6.78
C GLY A 60 -5.19 6.64 -7.13
N GLY A 61 -5.27 5.36 -7.48
CA GLY A 61 -4.11 4.56 -7.92
C GLY A 61 -3.45 5.12 -9.18
N ILE A 62 -4.24 5.51 -10.18
CA ILE A 62 -3.74 6.14 -11.42
C ILE A 62 -3.03 7.46 -11.11
N VAL A 63 -3.67 8.31 -10.30
CA VAL A 63 -3.09 9.61 -9.92
C VAL A 63 -1.78 9.42 -9.15
N LEU A 64 -1.74 8.51 -8.18
CA LEU A 64 -0.52 8.20 -7.45
C LEU A 64 0.58 7.70 -8.38
N ALA A 65 0.26 6.81 -9.33
CA ALA A 65 1.22 6.31 -10.32
C ALA A 65 1.79 7.42 -11.21
N ILE A 66 0.94 8.36 -11.65
CA ILE A 66 1.36 9.48 -12.52
C ILE A 66 2.15 10.54 -11.74
N VAL A 67 1.70 10.87 -10.52
CA VAL A 67 2.27 11.99 -9.73
C VAL A 67 3.53 11.59 -8.97
N SER A 68 3.67 10.32 -8.57
CA SER A 68 4.82 9.84 -7.77
C SER A 68 6.20 10.20 -8.35
N PRO A 69 6.48 10.12 -9.66
CA PRO A 69 7.77 10.54 -10.21
C PRO A 69 8.07 12.03 -9.99
N PHE A 70 7.03 12.86 -10.02
CA PHE A 70 7.18 14.32 -9.82
C PHE A 70 7.39 14.70 -8.34
N VAL A 71 6.93 13.83 -7.41
CA VAL A 71 7.15 14.03 -5.97
C VAL A 71 8.64 14.11 -5.66
N GLY A 72 9.45 13.22 -6.25
CA GLY A 72 10.90 13.25 -6.09
C GLY A 72 11.49 14.62 -6.47
N VAL A 73 11.16 15.12 -7.67
CA VAL A 73 11.62 16.42 -8.17
C VAL A 73 11.15 17.57 -7.27
N LEU A 74 9.90 17.52 -6.79
CA LEU A 74 9.35 18.55 -5.91
C LEU A 74 10.10 18.60 -4.57
N VAL A 75 10.36 17.42 -4.00
CA VAL A 75 11.10 17.28 -2.73
C VAL A 75 12.57 17.65 -2.91
N ASP A 76 13.19 17.38 -4.08
CA ASP A 76 14.55 17.80 -4.39
C ASP A 76 14.68 19.31 -4.49
N ARG A 77 13.69 19.97 -5.10
CA ARG A 77 13.71 21.42 -5.33
C ARG A 77 13.36 22.25 -4.09
N PHE A 78 12.38 21.82 -3.32
CA PHE A 78 11.81 22.62 -2.21
C PHE A 78 12.11 22.04 -0.82
N GLY A 79 12.87 20.94 -0.76
CA GLY A 79 13.04 20.16 0.47
C GLY A 79 11.77 19.38 0.82
N VAL A 80 11.83 18.62 1.91
CA VAL A 80 10.73 17.73 2.32
C VAL A 80 9.60 18.51 3.01
N ARG A 81 9.90 19.56 3.75
CA ARG A 81 8.96 20.26 4.64
C ARG A 81 7.81 20.94 3.91
N VAL A 82 8.13 21.84 2.99
CA VAL A 82 7.12 22.65 2.29
C VAL A 82 6.14 21.78 1.54
N PRO A 83 6.59 20.81 0.70
CA PRO A 83 5.68 19.90 0.02
C PRO A 83 4.82 19.07 0.97
N LEU A 84 5.37 18.54 2.08
CA LEU A 84 4.59 17.78 3.06
C LEU A 84 3.53 18.64 3.76
N THR A 85 3.90 19.86 4.18
CA THR A 85 2.96 20.78 4.84
C THR A 85 1.80 21.14 3.92
N CYS A 86 2.09 21.53 2.67
CA CYS A 86 1.05 21.84 1.67
C CYS A 86 0.17 20.62 1.38
N SER A 87 0.77 19.43 1.26
CA SER A 87 0.08 18.19 0.99
C SER A 87 -0.89 17.82 2.12
N PHE A 88 -0.43 17.81 3.37
CA PHE A 88 -1.30 17.54 4.53
C PHE A 88 -2.41 18.59 4.67
N ALA A 89 -2.09 19.88 4.51
CA ALA A 89 -3.09 20.94 4.57
C ALA A 89 -4.18 20.76 3.50
N ALA A 90 -3.79 20.45 2.25
CA ALA A 90 -4.73 20.20 1.16
C ALA A 90 -5.60 18.95 1.42
N MET A 91 -5.02 17.87 1.95
CA MET A 91 -5.79 16.68 2.32
C MET A 91 -6.78 16.96 3.45
N ILE A 92 -6.36 17.65 4.50
CA ILE A 92 -7.23 18.02 5.63
C ILE A 92 -8.41 18.87 5.15
N LEU A 93 -8.15 19.90 4.36
CA LEU A 93 -9.20 20.72 3.74
C LEU A 93 -10.11 19.90 2.83
N GLY A 94 -9.54 18.96 2.07
CA GLY A 94 -10.29 18.02 1.24
C GLY A 94 -11.25 17.14 2.05
N PHE A 95 -10.80 16.57 3.18
CA PHE A 95 -11.67 15.76 4.06
C PHE A 95 -12.74 16.60 4.75
N ILE A 96 -12.45 17.85 5.14
CA ILE A 96 -13.44 18.79 5.63
C ILE A 96 -14.48 19.09 4.54
N ALA A 97 -14.06 19.28 3.30
CA ALA A 97 -14.98 19.49 2.18
C ALA A 97 -15.83 18.25 1.89
N LEU A 98 -15.25 17.03 1.96
CA LEU A 98 -15.99 15.76 1.80
C LEU A 98 -17.08 15.60 2.86
N SER A 99 -16.87 16.06 4.10
CA SER A 99 -17.90 16.03 5.15
C SER A 99 -19.15 16.84 4.82
N ARG A 100 -19.03 17.79 3.88
CA ARG A 100 -20.12 18.65 3.39
C ARG A 100 -20.66 18.24 2.04
N ALA A 101 -20.23 17.08 1.52
CA ALA A 101 -20.64 16.59 0.21
C ALA A 101 -22.16 16.36 0.15
N GLY A 102 -22.75 16.76 -0.98
CA GLY A 102 -24.15 16.49 -1.33
C GLY A 102 -24.33 15.19 -2.10
N SER A 103 -25.51 15.01 -2.70
CA SER A 103 -25.89 13.81 -3.44
C SER A 103 -25.25 13.65 -4.83
N ALA A 104 -24.59 14.70 -5.34
CA ALA A 104 -23.94 14.66 -6.65
C ALA A 104 -22.62 13.88 -6.58
N PHE A 105 -22.53 12.75 -7.31
CA PHE A 105 -21.36 11.87 -7.31
C PHE A 105 -20.12 12.54 -7.92
N VAL A 106 -20.28 13.28 -9.03
CA VAL A 106 -19.13 13.85 -9.77
C VAL A 106 -18.30 14.82 -8.93
N PRO A 107 -18.85 15.81 -8.20
CA PRO A 107 -18.07 16.65 -7.30
C PRO A 107 -17.38 15.87 -6.18
N PHE A 108 -18.06 14.88 -5.62
CA PHE A 108 -17.48 13.99 -4.60
C PHE A 108 -16.27 13.22 -5.16
N PHE A 109 -16.43 12.63 -6.35
CA PHE A 109 -15.37 11.91 -7.05
C PHE A 109 -14.17 12.81 -7.34
N ILE A 110 -14.40 13.99 -7.92
CA ILE A 110 -13.32 14.96 -8.22
C ILE A 110 -12.57 15.35 -6.93
N LEU A 111 -13.29 15.60 -5.85
CA LEU A 111 -12.68 15.96 -4.58
C LEU A 111 -11.79 14.83 -4.02
N GLN A 112 -12.23 13.58 -4.13
CA GLN A 112 -11.43 12.41 -3.77
C GLN A 112 -10.15 12.32 -4.63
N VAL A 113 -10.26 12.52 -5.94
CA VAL A 113 -9.11 12.53 -6.87
C VAL A 113 -8.13 13.63 -6.51
N VAL A 114 -8.61 14.84 -6.17
CA VAL A 114 -7.78 15.96 -5.71
C VAL A 114 -7.06 15.62 -4.40
N ILE A 115 -7.74 14.95 -3.46
CA ILE A 115 -7.12 14.47 -2.21
C ILE A 115 -5.98 13.49 -2.49
N PHE A 116 -6.16 12.53 -3.40
CA PHE A 116 -5.11 11.60 -3.81
C PHE A 116 -3.93 12.31 -4.49
N ALA A 117 -4.21 13.26 -5.38
CA ALA A 117 -3.18 14.05 -6.06
C ALA A 117 -2.37 14.88 -5.06
N ALA A 118 -3.05 15.65 -4.21
CA ALA A 118 -2.43 16.45 -3.18
C ALA A 118 -1.65 15.59 -2.18
N GLY A 119 -2.20 14.42 -1.83
CA GLY A 119 -1.62 13.47 -0.88
C GLY A 119 -0.41 12.71 -1.40
N SER A 120 -0.11 12.72 -2.71
CA SER A 120 0.98 11.93 -3.29
C SER A 120 2.33 12.16 -2.62
N VAL A 121 2.60 13.37 -2.14
CA VAL A 121 3.84 13.73 -1.42
C VAL A 121 3.93 13.02 -0.06
N THR A 122 2.79 12.70 0.57
CA THR A 122 2.75 11.99 1.85
C THR A 122 2.96 10.48 1.72
N GLY A 123 3.29 10.03 0.53
CA GLY A 123 3.68 8.64 0.28
C GLY A 123 5.05 8.29 0.86
N PRO A 124 5.45 7.02 0.81
CA PRO A 124 6.70 6.53 1.41
C PRO A 124 7.96 7.26 0.96
N VAL A 125 7.99 7.78 -0.28
CA VAL A 125 9.19 8.38 -0.90
C VAL A 125 9.76 9.53 -0.07
N ALA A 126 8.91 10.46 0.40
CA ALA A 126 9.37 11.61 1.17
C ALA A 126 9.97 11.19 2.53
N PHE A 127 9.35 10.23 3.21
CA PHE A 127 9.79 9.77 4.54
C PHE A 127 11.02 8.86 4.47
N THR A 128 11.11 7.99 3.47
CA THR A 128 12.30 7.14 3.27
C THR A 128 13.53 7.99 2.98
N ARG A 129 13.39 9.11 2.27
CA ARG A 129 14.47 10.06 2.06
C ARG A 129 14.99 10.64 3.38
N VAL A 130 14.09 11.11 4.25
CA VAL A 130 14.45 11.68 5.57
C VAL A 130 15.16 10.65 6.44
N ILE A 131 14.66 9.41 6.48
CA ILE A 131 15.31 8.32 7.22
C ILE A 131 16.70 8.02 6.66
N ASN A 132 16.84 7.92 5.35
CA ASN A 132 18.13 7.65 4.70
C ASN A 132 19.19 8.72 4.95
N GLN A 133 18.78 9.96 5.21
CA GLN A 133 19.70 11.07 5.55
C GLN A 133 20.21 10.99 6.99
N ARG A 134 19.51 10.33 7.90
CA ARG A 134 19.82 10.30 9.33
C ARG A 134 20.33 8.97 9.83
N PHE A 135 19.91 7.86 9.20
CA PHE A 135 20.28 6.52 9.63
C PHE A 135 21.21 5.86 8.60
N VAL A 136 22.39 5.46 9.06
CA VAL A 136 23.40 4.75 8.26
C VAL A 136 23.58 3.33 8.78
N ALA A 137 23.88 3.17 10.08
CA ALA A 137 24.14 1.87 10.68
C ALA A 137 22.89 1.01 10.83
N MET A 138 21.73 1.63 11.11
CA MET A 138 20.45 0.94 11.34
C MET A 138 19.36 1.36 10.35
N ARG A 139 19.77 1.70 9.12
CA ARG A 139 18.86 2.20 8.06
C ARG A 139 17.67 1.28 7.81
N GLY A 140 17.90 -0.02 7.69
CA GLY A 140 16.85 -0.99 7.41
C GLY A 140 15.79 -1.05 8.51
N LEU A 141 16.22 -1.08 9.78
CA LEU A 141 15.30 -1.06 10.93
C LEU A 141 14.53 0.26 10.99
N ALA A 142 15.21 1.40 10.79
CA ALA A 142 14.59 2.71 10.82
C ALA A 142 13.54 2.88 9.71
N LEU A 143 13.83 2.40 8.49
CA LEU A 143 12.85 2.35 7.39
C LEU A 143 11.66 1.45 7.73
N GLY A 144 11.92 0.26 8.28
CA GLY A 144 10.87 -0.66 8.70
C GLY A 144 9.93 -0.04 9.74
N VAL A 145 10.48 0.62 10.77
CA VAL A 145 9.69 1.30 11.79
C VAL A 145 8.91 2.48 11.21
N ALA A 146 9.54 3.33 10.40
CA ALA A 146 8.86 4.47 9.78
C ALA A 146 7.68 4.02 8.91
N LEU A 147 7.87 3.00 8.06
CA LEU A 147 6.84 2.49 7.17
C LEU A 147 5.77 1.65 7.90
N ALA A 148 6.06 1.14 9.10
CA ALA A 148 5.07 0.47 9.94
C ALA A 148 3.92 1.39 10.36
N GLY A 149 4.07 2.71 10.26
CA GLY A 149 2.99 3.67 10.47
C GLY A 149 1.74 3.39 9.63
N ALA A 150 1.91 2.97 8.37
CA ALA A 150 0.79 2.58 7.51
C ALA A 150 0.04 1.35 8.06
N GLY A 151 0.77 0.33 8.50
CA GLY A 151 0.18 -0.85 9.10
C GLY A 151 -0.52 -0.55 10.43
N ALA A 152 0.05 0.34 11.26
CA ALA A 152 -0.59 0.78 12.50
C ALA A 152 -1.95 1.45 12.21
N MET A 153 -2.02 2.30 11.19
CA MET A 153 -3.29 2.91 10.79
C MET A 153 -4.26 1.92 10.16
N ALA A 154 -3.76 0.93 9.41
CA ALA A 154 -4.60 -0.16 8.90
C ALA A 154 -5.25 -0.97 10.03
N VAL A 155 -4.61 -1.06 11.21
CA VAL A 155 -5.19 -1.70 12.41
C VAL A 155 -6.18 -0.78 13.12
N LEU A 156 -5.79 0.45 13.39
CA LEU A 156 -6.51 1.34 14.30
C LEU A 156 -7.69 2.07 13.63
N SER A 157 -7.52 2.50 12.37
CA SER A 157 -8.51 3.37 11.73
C SER A 157 -9.82 2.68 11.38
N PRO A 158 -9.88 1.41 10.89
CA PRO A 158 -11.14 0.81 10.51
C PRO A 158 -12.17 0.71 11.64
N PRO A 159 -11.87 0.14 12.82
CA PRO A 159 -12.85 0.06 13.90
C PRO A 159 -13.21 1.42 14.48
N LEU A 160 -12.25 2.36 14.55
CA LEU A 160 -12.51 3.72 15.03
C LEU A 160 -13.50 4.45 14.12
N ILE A 161 -13.25 4.45 12.82
CA ILE A 161 -14.10 5.13 11.83
C ILE A 161 -15.46 4.46 11.74
N ALA A 162 -15.54 3.12 11.82
CA ALA A 162 -16.81 2.41 11.84
C ALA A 162 -17.68 2.78 13.04
N GLN A 163 -17.11 2.90 14.25
CA GLN A 163 -17.82 3.38 15.44
C GLN A 163 -18.35 4.81 15.25
N ILE A 164 -17.52 5.71 14.72
CA ILE A 164 -17.94 7.10 14.48
C ILE A 164 -19.09 7.14 13.45
N ILE A 165 -19.01 6.35 12.37
CA ILE A 165 -20.10 6.27 11.38
C ILE A 165 -21.40 5.80 12.03
N GLN A 166 -21.35 4.80 12.90
CA GLN A 166 -22.56 4.27 13.57
C GLN A 166 -23.20 5.26 14.53
N HIS A 167 -22.40 6.00 15.29
CA HIS A 167 -22.93 6.89 16.34
C HIS A 167 -23.17 8.33 15.88
N ALA A 168 -22.36 8.83 14.94
CA ALA A 168 -22.36 10.23 14.54
C ALA A 168 -22.46 10.46 13.02
N GLY A 169 -22.55 9.39 12.24
CA GLY A 169 -22.68 9.43 10.78
C GLY A 169 -21.35 9.62 10.03
N TRP A 170 -21.39 9.37 8.73
CA TRP A 170 -20.21 9.38 7.86
C TRP A 170 -19.60 10.80 7.70
N ARG A 171 -20.40 11.86 7.80
CA ARG A 171 -19.89 13.24 7.74
C ARG A 171 -18.95 13.55 8.90
N THR A 172 -19.33 13.15 10.11
CA THR A 172 -18.49 13.26 11.30
C THR A 172 -17.25 12.38 11.20
N ALA A 173 -17.35 11.20 10.55
CA ALA A 173 -16.20 10.34 10.31
C ALA A 173 -15.16 10.99 9.39
N TYR A 174 -15.57 11.71 8.33
CA TYR A 174 -14.62 12.48 7.51
C TYR A 174 -13.97 13.62 8.29
N LEU A 175 -14.71 14.32 9.14
CA LEU A 175 -14.12 15.34 10.04
C LEU A 175 -13.15 14.74 11.04
N SER A 176 -13.43 13.53 11.53
CA SER A 176 -12.53 12.81 12.44
C SER A 176 -11.24 12.36 11.73
N ILE A 177 -11.31 11.95 10.45
CA ILE A 177 -10.12 11.69 9.64
C ILE A 177 -9.29 12.96 9.48
N ALA A 178 -9.93 14.10 9.17
CA ALA A 178 -9.25 15.39 9.07
C ALA A 178 -8.57 15.80 10.39
N ALA A 179 -9.24 15.60 11.51
CA ALA A 179 -8.71 15.93 12.86
C ALA A 179 -7.52 15.01 13.23
N LEU A 180 -7.65 13.68 13.02
CA LEU A 180 -6.56 12.74 13.24
C LEU A 180 -5.34 13.07 12.36
N MET A 181 -5.59 13.37 11.09
CA MET A 181 -4.53 13.76 10.16
C MET A 181 -3.87 15.07 10.59
N MET A 182 -4.64 16.05 11.03
CA MET A 182 -4.13 17.33 11.53
C MET A 182 -3.21 17.12 12.72
N VAL A 183 -3.64 16.36 13.72
CA VAL A 183 -2.82 16.07 14.91
C VAL A 183 -1.56 15.32 14.55
N ALA A 184 -1.68 14.20 13.82
CA ALA A 184 -0.54 13.35 13.48
C ALA A 184 0.46 14.07 12.56
N SER A 185 -0.02 14.81 11.55
CA SER A 185 0.85 15.56 10.63
C SER A 185 1.53 16.74 11.32
N THR A 186 0.85 17.45 12.22
CA THR A 186 1.46 18.55 12.98
C THR A 186 2.61 18.02 13.84
N VAL A 187 2.38 16.94 14.60
CA VAL A 187 3.44 16.32 15.42
C VAL A 187 4.57 15.80 14.51
N ALA A 188 4.23 15.14 13.39
CA ALA A 188 5.23 14.67 12.43
C ALA A 188 6.11 15.81 11.90
N LEU A 189 5.50 16.92 11.46
CA LEU A 189 6.22 18.08 10.92
C LEU A 189 7.10 18.75 11.98
N ILE A 190 6.64 18.86 13.23
CA ILE A 190 7.45 19.40 14.35
C ILE A 190 8.68 18.50 14.58
N LEU A 191 8.50 17.19 14.65
CA LEU A 191 9.59 16.23 14.90
C LEU A 191 10.56 16.12 13.70
N LEU A 192 10.08 16.34 12.47
CA LEU A 192 10.91 16.39 11.27
C LEU A 192 11.58 17.76 11.06
N TRP A 193 11.23 18.78 11.84
CA TRP A 193 11.75 20.15 11.69
C TRP A 193 13.28 20.26 11.77
N PRO A 194 14.01 19.53 12.61
CA PRO A 194 15.47 19.65 12.71
C PRO A 194 16.23 19.04 11.50
N VAL A 195 15.55 18.30 10.61
CA VAL A 195 16.21 17.56 9.50
C VAL A 195 16.48 18.44 8.29
N SER A 196 15.98 19.64 8.21
CA SER A 196 16.00 20.50 7.01
C SER A 196 17.24 21.33 6.80
N GLY A 197 18.26 21.16 7.61
CA GLY A 197 19.58 21.74 7.36
C GLY A 197 20.41 20.79 6.51
N ALA A 198 20.37 20.99 5.21
CA ALA A 198 21.25 20.48 4.20
C ALA A 198 22.51 19.74 4.69
N ARG A 199 22.49 18.42 4.65
CA ARG A 199 23.63 17.67 4.19
C ARG A 199 23.17 17.06 2.87
N GLU A 200 23.53 17.67 1.78
CA GLU A 200 23.60 16.99 0.50
C GLU A 200 24.43 15.73 0.76
N LEU A 201 23.74 14.61 0.93
CA LEU A 201 24.42 13.37 0.75
C LEU A 201 24.81 13.36 -0.71
N GLU A 202 26.09 13.60 -1.00
CA GLU A 202 26.70 13.00 -2.17
C GLU A 202 26.16 11.58 -2.23
N VAL A 203 25.28 11.35 -3.18
CA VAL A 203 24.90 10.00 -3.57
C VAL A 203 26.21 9.38 -3.99
N ALA A 204 26.83 8.61 -3.10
CA ALA A 204 28.04 7.86 -3.43
C ALA A 204 27.73 7.18 -4.76
N PRO A 205 28.55 7.39 -5.79
CA PRO A 205 28.36 6.76 -7.08
C PRO A 205 28.36 5.26 -6.82
N GLN A 206 27.18 4.64 -6.91
CA GLN A 206 27.05 3.19 -6.79
C GLN A 206 28.01 2.59 -7.80
N SER A 207 28.98 1.86 -7.30
CA SER A 207 30.06 1.23 -8.01
C SER A 207 29.60 0.69 -9.37
N ARG A 208 30.24 1.23 -10.42
CA ARG A 208 30.16 0.76 -11.80
C ARG A 208 30.83 -0.59 -11.91
N GLU A 209 30.18 -1.66 -11.50
CA GLU A 209 30.62 -3.02 -11.88
C GLU A 209 29.42 -3.98 -11.94
N ALA A 210 28.86 -4.09 -13.13
CA ALA A 210 28.33 -5.35 -13.64
C ALA A 210 28.23 -5.26 -15.17
N ARG A 211 29.21 -5.85 -15.83
CA ARG A 211 29.23 -6.09 -17.27
C ARG A 211 28.25 -7.21 -17.61
N GLY A 212 27.52 -7.02 -18.70
CA GLY A 212 27.16 -8.11 -19.61
C GLY A 212 25.73 -8.62 -19.52
N SER A 213 24.90 -8.20 -20.42
CA SER A 213 24.31 -8.96 -21.35
C SER A 213 22.99 -9.65 -21.43
N SER A 214 22.47 -9.90 -22.38
CA SER A 214 21.42 -10.58 -23.15
C SER A 214 20.04 -9.93 -23.05
N ALA A 215 19.78 -9.04 -23.98
CA ALA A 215 18.52 -8.30 -24.10
C ALA A 215 17.27 -9.20 -24.30
N GLY A 216 17.41 -10.40 -24.86
CA GLY A 216 16.25 -11.26 -25.18
C GLY A 216 15.70 -12.08 -24.01
N ALA A 217 16.54 -12.70 -23.19
CA ALA A 217 16.09 -13.49 -22.03
C ALA A 217 15.50 -12.61 -20.94
N ASN A 218 15.96 -11.36 -20.82
CA ASN A 218 15.42 -10.38 -19.87
C ASN A 218 14.02 -9.89 -20.27
N THR A 219 13.65 -9.93 -21.55
CA THR A 219 12.33 -9.44 -22.02
C THR A 219 11.21 -10.37 -21.55
N LEU A 220 11.34 -11.70 -21.68
CA LEU A 220 10.32 -12.65 -21.22
C LEU A 220 10.17 -12.61 -19.70
N LEU A 221 11.29 -12.54 -18.97
CA LEU A 221 11.30 -12.42 -17.51
C LEU A 221 10.64 -11.12 -17.03
N PHE A 222 10.90 -10.01 -17.73
CA PHE A 222 10.25 -8.74 -17.46
C PHE A 222 8.72 -8.83 -17.55
N TRP A 223 8.20 -9.36 -18.67
CA TRP A 223 6.75 -9.49 -18.86
C TRP A 223 6.13 -10.49 -17.86
N ARG A 224 6.82 -11.57 -17.55
CA ARG A 224 6.37 -12.50 -16.52
C ARG A 224 6.23 -11.87 -15.16
N LEU A 225 7.24 -11.13 -14.69
CA LEU A 225 7.18 -10.42 -13.41
C LEU A 225 6.09 -9.36 -13.41
N LEU A 226 5.97 -8.60 -14.50
CA LEU A 226 4.95 -7.57 -14.64
C LEU A 226 3.54 -8.15 -14.52
N VAL A 227 3.25 -9.22 -15.25
CA VAL A 227 1.96 -9.92 -15.17
C VAL A 227 1.75 -10.54 -13.79
N THR A 228 2.79 -11.14 -13.20
CA THR A 228 2.67 -11.75 -11.87
C THR A 228 2.36 -10.72 -10.78
N PHE A 229 3.00 -9.55 -10.81
CA PHE A 229 2.68 -8.46 -9.87
C PHE A 229 1.29 -7.88 -10.10
N LEU A 230 0.83 -7.81 -11.36
CA LEU A 230 -0.55 -7.42 -11.66
C LEU A 230 -1.56 -8.44 -11.11
N LEU A 231 -1.32 -9.74 -11.28
CA LEU A 231 -2.17 -10.81 -10.75
C LEU A 231 -2.19 -10.80 -9.22
N LEU A 232 -1.04 -10.62 -8.58
CA LEU A 232 -0.96 -10.46 -7.12
C LEU A 232 -1.81 -9.28 -6.65
N ALA A 233 -1.60 -8.11 -7.26
CA ALA A 233 -2.34 -6.90 -6.92
C ALA A 233 -3.85 -7.07 -7.10
N PHE A 234 -4.28 -7.70 -8.19
CA PHE A 234 -5.68 -8.00 -8.43
C PHE A 234 -6.24 -8.95 -7.37
N GLY A 235 -5.52 -10.01 -7.05
CA GLY A 235 -5.97 -11.03 -6.10
C GLY A 235 -6.17 -10.52 -4.67
N ILE A 236 -5.38 -9.52 -4.24
CA ILE A 236 -5.43 -8.99 -2.87
C ILE A 236 -6.07 -7.60 -2.74
N GLY A 237 -5.95 -6.75 -3.78
CA GLY A 237 -6.26 -5.32 -3.69
C GLY A 237 -7.72 -5.01 -3.41
N GLY A 238 -8.62 -5.79 -3.99
CA GLY A 238 -10.04 -5.58 -3.79
C GLY A 238 -10.52 -5.80 -2.36
N PHE A 239 -9.84 -6.62 -1.59
CA PHE A 239 -10.25 -6.92 -0.22
C PHE A 239 -10.03 -5.77 0.77
N ALA A 240 -9.05 -4.90 0.53
CA ALA A 240 -8.89 -3.68 1.32
C ALA A 240 -10.13 -2.76 1.22
N PHE A 241 -10.85 -2.82 0.10
CA PHE A 241 -12.05 -2.02 -0.15
C PHE A 241 -13.34 -2.81 0.12
N HIS A 242 -13.41 -4.08 -0.31
CA HIS A 242 -14.64 -4.87 -0.28
C HIS A 242 -14.86 -5.70 0.98
N MET A 243 -13.86 -5.86 1.87
CA MET A 243 -14.02 -6.68 3.07
C MET A 243 -15.20 -6.24 3.93
N VAL A 244 -15.32 -4.93 4.20
CA VAL A 244 -16.43 -4.39 4.99
C VAL A 244 -17.76 -4.51 4.25
N PRO A 245 -17.92 -4.03 2.99
CA PRO A 245 -19.15 -4.24 2.22
C PRO A 245 -19.58 -5.70 2.12
N LEU A 246 -18.65 -6.62 1.84
CA LEU A 246 -18.94 -8.06 1.74
C LEU A 246 -19.51 -8.61 3.04
N LEU A 247 -18.91 -8.27 4.17
CA LEU A 247 -19.36 -8.75 5.48
C LEU A 247 -20.68 -8.11 5.90
N THR A 248 -20.88 -6.82 5.64
CA THR A 248 -22.15 -6.14 5.96
C THR A 248 -23.30 -6.64 5.11
N ASP A 249 -23.08 -7.03 3.86
CA ASP A 249 -24.09 -7.69 3.02
C ASP A 249 -24.50 -9.06 3.56
N ALA A 250 -23.56 -9.76 4.16
CA ALA A 250 -23.80 -11.03 4.82
C ALA A 250 -24.42 -10.87 6.23
N GLY A 251 -24.84 -9.65 6.61
CA GLY A 251 -25.50 -9.36 7.89
C GLY A 251 -24.55 -9.13 9.07
N VAL A 252 -23.23 -9.07 8.86
CA VAL A 252 -22.26 -8.78 9.93
C VAL A 252 -22.34 -7.30 10.29
N PRO A 253 -22.46 -6.93 11.59
CA PRO A 253 -22.46 -5.53 12.02
C PRO A 253 -21.20 -4.77 11.54
N LEU A 254 -21.37 -3.50 11.16
CA LEU A 254 -20.29 -2.65 10.61
C LEU A 254 -19.03 -2.64 11.48
N THR A 255 -19.18 -2.54 12.80
CA THR A 255 -18.05 -2.56 13.74
C THR A 255 -17.28 -3.87 13.73
N LYS A 256 -17.99 -5.02 13.67
CA LYS A 256 -17.35 -6.33 13.55
C LYS A 256 -16.66 -6.50 12.19
N ALA A 257 -17.30 -6.07 11.12
CA ALA A 257 -16.70 -6.08 9.77
C ALA A 257 -15.42 -5.23 9.73
N ALA A 258 -15.42 -4.06 10.37
CA ALA A 258 -14.25 -3.20 10.48
C ALA A 258 -13.13 -3.79 11.37
N GLN A 259 -13.48 -4.56 12.42
CA GLN A 259 -12.51 -5.33 13.20
C GLN A 259 -11.83 -6.41 12.37
N VAL A 260 -12.57 -7.11 11.50
CA VAL A 260 -11.99 -8.05 10.53
C VAL A 260 -11.08 -7.32 9.54
N GLN A 261 -11.50 -6.16 9.04
CA GLN A 261 -10.66 -5.31 8.19
C GLN A 261 -9.33 -4.95 8.87
N SER A 262 -9.32 -4.63 10.16
CA SER A 262 -8.08 -4.31 10.90
C SER A 262 -7.12 -5.48 11.04
N MET A 263 -7.58 -6.73 10.90
CA MET A 263 -6.71 -7.91 10.87
C MET A 263 -5.81 -7.92 9.61
N ILE A 264 -6.28 -7.36 8.50
CA ILE A 264 -5.42 -7.09 7.33
C ILE A 264 -4.22 -6.23 7.76
N GLY A 265 -4.46 -5.15 8.53
CA GLY A 265 -3.42 -4.27 9.02
C GLY A 265 -2.39 -4.96 9.93
N ILE A 266 -2.84 -5.84 10.84
CA ILE A 266 -1.96 -6.64 11.70
C ILE A 266 -1.00 -7.47 10.84
N SER A 267 -1.55 -8.17 9.86
CA SER A 267 -0.74 -9.03 8.98
C SER A 267 0.13 -8.25 8.01
N VAL A 268 -0.27 -7.04 7.59
CA VAL A 268 0.59 -6.12 6.83
C VAL A 268 1.85 -5.78 7.63
N LEU A 269 1.72 -5.50 8.94
CA LEU A 269 2.86 -5.25 9.83
C LEU A 269 3.76 -6.47 9.94
N VAL A 270 3.17 -7.64 10.21
CA VAL A 270 3.90 -8.91 10.33
C VAL A 270 4.58 -9.28 9.01
N GLY A 271 3.87 -9.16 7.89
CA GLY A 271 4.37 -9.42 6.56
C GLY A 271 5.58 -8.56 6.21
N ARG A 272 5.49 -7.26 6.46
CA ARG A 272 6.57 -6.30 6.16
C ARG A 272 7.83 -6.57 6.99
N LEU A 273 7.68 -6.86 8.28
CA LEU A 273 8.83 -7.20 9.13
C LEU A 273 9.41 -8.59 8.82
N GLY A 274 8.54 -9.54 8.44
CA GLY A 274 8.94 -10.92 8.14
C GLY A 274 9.51 -11.10 6.74
N ALA A 275 9.04 -10.33 5.75
CA ALA A 275 9.43 -10.50 4.35
C ALA A 275 10.94 -10.34 4.15
N GLY A 276 11.52 -9.26 4.66
CA GLY A 276 12.96 -9.00 4.55
C GLY A 276 13.79 -10.16 5.08
N PHE A 277 13.44 -10.67 6.28
CA PHE A 277 14.13 -11.81 6.89
C PHE A 277 14.00 -13.11 6.08
N LEU A 278 12.82 -13.36 5.50
CA LEU A 278 12.55 -14.58 4.74
C LEU A 278 13.23 -14.56 3.36
N VAL A 279 13.18 -13.44 2.64
CA VAL A 279 13.78 -13.35 1.28
C VAL A 279 15.31 -13.34 1.33
N ASP A 280 15.92 -12.94 2.46
CA ASP A 280 17.38 -13.00 2.66
C ASP A 280 17.87 -14.43 2.90
N ARG A 281 17.03 -15.31 3.46
CA ARG A 281 17.40 -16.69 3.82
C ARG A 281 16.94 -17.75 2.83
N PHE A 282 15.85 -17.47 2.14
CA PHE A 282 15.22 -18.42 1.24
C PHE A 282 15.10 -17.84 -0.17
N PHE A 283 14.87 -18.68 -1.15
CA PHE A 283 14.66 -18.25 -2.52
C PHE A 283 13.37 -17.45 -2.65
N ALA A 284 13.51 -16.13 -2.80
CA ALA A 284 12.41 -15.18 -2.76
C ALA A 284 11.18 -15.53 -3.63
N PRO A 285 11.32 -16.04 -4.86
CA PRO A 285 10.18 -16.49 -5.67
C PRO A 285 9.33 -17.57 -5.00
N ARG A 286 9.96 -18.52 -4.26
CA ARG A 286 9.22 -19.56 -3.54
C ARG A 286 8.48 -19.03 -2.34
N ILE A 287 9.08 -18.08 -1.60
CA ILE A 287 8.42 -17.40 -0.49
C ILE A 287 7.22 -16.61 -1.00
N SER A 288 7.37 -15.84 -2.09
CA SER A 288 6.27 -15.11 -2.71
C SER A 288 5.16 -16.04 -3.18
N ALA A 289 5.49 -17.16 -3.81
CA ALA A 289 4.51 -18.16 -4.21
C ALA A 289 3.75 -18.76 -3.02
N LEU A 290 4.45 -19.09 -1.93
CA LEU A 290 3.83 -19.58 -0.70
C LEU A 290 2.84 -18.57 -0.14
N ILE A 291 3.22 -17.30 -0.08
CA ILE A 291 2.36 -16.21 0.41
C ILE A 291 1.12 -16.05 -0.49
N MET A 292 1.28 -16.14 -1.82
CA MET A 292 0.15 -16.08 -2.76
C MET A 292 -0.79 -17.29 -2.59
N VAL A 293 -0.27 -18.50 -2.36
CA VAL A 293 -1.07 -19.68 -2.07
C VAL A 293 -1.82 -19.54 -0.75
N LEU A 294 -1.17 -19.04 0.30
CA LEU A 294 -1.82 -18.78 1.58
C LEU A 294 -2.95 -17.75 1.43
N ALA A 295 -2.73 -16.68 0.67
CA ALA A 295 -3.78 -15.70 0.37
C ALA A 295 -4.94 -16.34 -0.42
N ALA A 296 -4.64 -17.17 -1.43
CA ALA A 296 -5.66 -17.91 -2.19
C ALA A 296 -6.47 -18.85 -1.30
N LEU A 297 -5.83 -19.56 -0.35
CA LEU A 297 -6.52 -20.40 0.63
C LEU A 297 -7.43 -19.58 1.55
N GLY A 298 -7.01 -18.39 1.98
CA GLY A 298 -7.85 -17.46 2.73
C GLY A 298 -9.10 -17.04 1.96
N VAL A 299 -8.93 -16.67 0.69
CA VAL A 299 -10.04 -16.29 -0.21
C VAL A 299 -10.97 -17.48 -0.49
N ALA A 300 -10.43 -18.66 -0.74
CA ALA A 300 -11.20 -19.89 -0.92
C ALA A 300 -11.99 -20.23 0.35
N GLY A 301 -11.37 -20.13 1.53
CA GLY A 301 -12.04 -20.29 2.81
C GLY A 301 -13.22 -19.34 2.96
N LEU A 302 -13.06 -18.07 2.58
CA LEU A 302 -14.16 -17.10 2.61
C LEU A 302 -15.28 -17.46 1.61
N ALA A 303 -14.93 -18.01 0.44
CA ALA A 303 -15.91 -18.45 -0.55
C ALA A 303 -16.73 -19.68 -0.10
N PHE A 304 -16.10 -20.64 0.61
CA PHE A 304 -16.76 -21.86 1.07
C PHE A 304 -17.49 -21.72 2.40
N LEU A 305 -16.86 -21.06 3.38
CA LEU A 305 -17.32 -20.97 4.76
C LEU A 305 -18.02 -19.64 5.09
N GLY A 306 -18.02 -18.71 4.12
CA GLY A 306 -18.64 -17.40 4.28
C GLY A 306 -17.96 -16.53 5.36
N PRO A 307 -18.73 -15.65 6.05
CA PRO A 307 -18.21 -14.68 7.00
C PRO A 307 -17.40 -15.27 8.16
N SER A 308 -17.60 -16.53 8.50
CA SER A 308 -16.85 -17.21 9.58
C SER A 308 -15.37 -17.35 9.28
N ALA A 309 -14.99 -17.47 8.00
CA ALA A 309 -13.59 -17.55 7.57
C ALA A 309 -12.96 -16.16 7.31
N ALA A 310 -13.74 -15.08 7.37
CA ALA A 310 -13.25 -13.74 7.06
C ALA A 310 -12.05 -13.29 7.92
N PRO A 311 -11.94 -13.59 9.23
CA PRO A 311 -10.76 -13.29 10.03
C PRO A 311 -9.48 -13.94 9.47
N ALA A 312 -9.55 -15.23 9.13
CA ALA A 312 -8.42 -15.97 8.56
C ALA A 312 -8.06 -15.43 7.17
N CYS A 313 -9.06 -15.16 6.33
CA CYS A 313 -8.88 -14.52 5.03
C CYS A 313 -8.17 -13.17 5.16
N ALA A 314 -8.62 -12.31 6.07
CA ALA A 314 -8.03 -11.00 6.32
C ALA A 314 -6.56 -11.08 6.73
N LEU A 315 -6.21 -12.04 7.62
CA LEU A 315 -4.83 -12.27 8.02
C LEU A 315 -3.95 -12.72 6.84
N LEU A 316 -4.43 -13.66 6.04
CA LEU A 316 -3.66 -14.21 4.91
C LEU A 316 -3.51 -13.20 3.75
N ILE A 317 -4.55 -12.43 3.45
CA ILE A 317 -4.50 -11.33 2.48
C ILE A 317 -3.57 -10.21 2.96
N GLY A 318 -3.65 -9.85 4.25
CA GLY A 318 -2.79 -8.82 4.83
C GLY A 318 -1.32 -9.20 4.80
N LEU A 319 -1.00 -10.49 5.01
CA LEU A 319 0.37 -10.99 4.88
C LEU A 319 0.91 -10.75 3.46
N ALA A 320 0.13 -11.09 2.44
CA ALA A 320 0.50 -10.85 1.05
C ALA A 320 0.66 -9.35 0.75
N HIS A 321 -0.26 -8.52 1.25
CA HIS A 321 -0.22 -7.05 1.07
C HIS A 321 0.98 -6.39 1.78
N GLY A 322 1.46 -6.96 2.89
CA GLY A 322 2.61 -6.44 3.64
C GLY A 322 3.97 -6.76 3.00
N THR A 323 4.06 -7.82 2.19
CA THR A 323 5.33 -8.31 1.63
C THR A 323 5.64 -7.80 0.22
N GLU A 324 4.64 -7.27 -0.48
CA GLU A 324 4.71 -6.97 -1.91
C GLU A 324 5.82 -5.99 -2.31
N GLY A 325 5.93 -4.86 -1.59
CA GLY A 325 6.92 -3.82 -1.91
C GLY A 325 8.35 -4.33 -1.80
N ASP A 326 8.61 -5.13 -0.75
CA ASP A 326 9.92 -5.72 -0.50
C ASP A 326 10.26 -6.77 -1.56
N VAL A 327 9.29 -7.61 -1.92
CA VAL A 327 9.44 -8.64 -2.97
C VAL A 327 9.69 -8.01 -4.34
N ILE A 328 8.92 -6.98 -4.73
CA ILE A 328 9.13 -6.27 -6.00
C ILE A 328 10.55 -5.70 -6.04
N GLY A 329 10.99 -5.02 -4.98
CA GLY A 329 12.32 -4.44 -4.87
C GLY A 329 13.43 -5.50 -4.95
N TYR A 330 13.29 -6.57 -4.18
CA TYR A 330 14.27 -7.65 -4.12
C TYR A 330 14.42 -8.37 -5.46
N LEU A 331 13.31 -8.78 -6.09
CA LEU A 331 13.34 -9.48 -7.39
C LEU A 331 13.87 -8.59 -8.51
N THR A 332 13.53 -7.29 -8.49
CA THR A 332 14.08 -6.33 -9.45
C THR A 332 15.60 -6.24 -9.32
N ALA A 333 16.13 -6.14 -8.10
CA ALA A 333 17.57 -6.05 -7.86
C ALA A 333 18.33 -7.35 -8.20
N ARG A 334 17.67 -8.51 -8.09
CA ARG A 334 18.29 -9.82 -8.33
C ARG A 334 18.25 -10.28 -9.77
N TYR A 335 17.21 -9.93 -10.51
CA TYR A 335 17.01 -10.38 -11.89
C TYR A 335 17.47 -9.39 -12.94
N PHE A 336 17.63 -8.12 -12.59
CA PHE A 336 17.98 -7.07 -13.53
C PHE A 336 19.23 -6.28 -13.07
N GLU A 337 19.87 -5.61 -14.01
CA GLU A 337 21.02 -4.79 -13.71
C GLU A 337 20.65 -3.57 -12.83
N LEU A 338 21.46 -3.30 -11.82
CA LEU A 338 21.23 -2.21 -10.87
C LEU A 338 21.16 -0.82 -11.54
N ARG A 339 21.82 -0.63 -12.71
CA ARG A 339 21.72 0.62 -13.46
C ARG A 339 20.31 0.94 -13.96
N HIS A 340 19.46 -0.08 -14.15
CA HIS A 340 18.08 0.07 -14.58
C HIS A 340 17.07 -0.11 -13.43
N TYR A 341 17.56 -0.35 -12.21
CA TYR A 341 16.73 -0.69 -11.04
C TYR A 341 15.58 0.30 -10.82
N GLY A 342 15.88 1.61 -10.74
CA GLY A 342 14.85 2.61 -10.45
C GLY A 342 13.74 2.65 -11.48
N ARG A 343 14.09 2.54 -12.78
CA ARG A 343 13.10 2.49 -13.87
C ARG A 343 12.25 1.23 -13.81
N LEU A 344 12.87 0.07 -13.65
CA LEU A 344 12.17 -1.22 -13.62
C LEU A 344 11.30 -1.37 -12.37
N TYR A 345 11.84 -0.99 -11.20
CA TYR A 345 11.06 -0.96 -9.97
C TYR A 345 9.84 -0.04 -10.10
N GLY A 346 10.01 1.14 -10.67
CA GLY A 346 8.92 2.08 -10.93
C GLY A 346 7.83 1.49 -11.82
N VAL A 347 8.20 0.76 -12.88
CA VAL A 347 7.24 0.08 -13.77
C VAL A 347 6.51 -1.05 -13.04
N PHE A 348 7.23 -1.93 -12.33
CA PHE A 348 6.62 -3.05 -11.61
C PHE A 348 5.71 -2.58 -10.47
N PHE A 349 6.17 -1.62 -9.67
CA PHE A 349 5.39 -1.05 -8.60
C PHE A 349 4.19 -0.24 -9.10
N GLY A 350 4.35 0.50 -10.20
CA GLY A 350 3.26 1.19 -10.88
C GLY A 350 2.19 0.23 -11.39
N THR A 351 2.60 -0.88 -12.03
CA THR A 351 1.70 -1.93 -12.49
C THR A 351 0.96 -2.59 -11.32
N PHE A 352 1.67 -2.87 -10.23
CA PHE A 352 1.08 -3.38 -8.99
C PHE A 352 0.05 -2.39 -8.43
N THR A 353 0.37 -1.11 -8.33
CA THR A 353 -0.54 -0.06 -7.82
C THR A 353 -1.78 0.09 -8.71
N LEU A 354 -1.62 0.02 -10.03
CA LEU A 354 -2.75 0.00 -10.97
C LEU A 354 -3.64 -1.23 -10.75
N GLY A 355 -3.04 -2.39 -10.51
CA GLY A 355 -3.77 -3.62 -10.18
C GLY A 355 -4.59 -3.49 -8.89
N LEU A 356 -3.99 -2.88 -7.84
CA LEU A 356 -4.69 -2.59 -6.59
C LEU A 356 -5.92 -1.67 -6.80
N GLY A 357 -5.79 -0.67 -7.66
CA GLY A 357 -6.90 0.23 -8.00
C GLY A 357 -7.96 -0.41 -8.88
N LEU A 358 -7.56 -1.27 -9.84
CA LEU A 358 -8.47 -1.94 -10.77
C LEU A 358 -9.28 -3.05 -10.09
N SER A 359 -8.68 -3.76 -9.13
CA SER A 359 -9.28 -4.90 -8.45
C SER A 359 -10.66 -4.58 -7.83
N PRO A 360 -10.85 -3.49 -7.05
CA PRO A 360 -12.15 -3.15 -6.50
C PRO A 360 -13.23 -2.92 -7.56
N VAL A 361 -12.89 -2.31 -8.70
CA VAL A 361 -13.84 -2.07 -9.80
C VAL A 361 -14.30 -3.39 -10.41
N LEU A 362 -13.36 -4.30 -10.70
CA LEU A 362 -13.68 -5.60 -11.28
C LEU A 362 -14.50 -6.47 -10.32
N ILE A 363 -14.16 -6.47 -9.03
CA ILE A 363 -14.95 -7.16 -8.00
C ILE A 363 -16.37 -6.59 -7.92
N SER A 364 -16.54 -5.27 -7.96
CA SER A 364 -17.84 -4.62 -7.96
C SER A 364 -18.68 -5.04 -9.17
N ARG A 365 -18.08 -5.06 -10.39
CA ARG A 365 -18.75 -5.51 -11.60
C ARG A 365 -19.17 -6.97 -11.54
N MET A 366 -18.28 -7.84 -11.05
CA MET A 366 -18.61 -9.26 -10.88
C MET A 366 -19.76 -9.44 -9.87
N GLN A 367 -19.74 -8.69 -8.76
CA GLN A 367 -20.79 -8.72 -7.75
C GLN A 367 -22.12 -8.21 -8.32
N GLN A 368 -22.14 -7.12 -9.09
CA GLN A 368 -23.36 -6.62 -9.72
C GLN A 368 -23.93 -7.60 -10.76
N ALA A 369 -23.05 -8.21 -11.57
CA ALA A 369 -23.47 -9.14 -12.63
C ALA A 369 -24.02 -10.46 -12.07
N SER A 370 -23.46 -10.98 -10.97
CA SER A 370 -23.85 -12.27 -10.38
C SER A 370 -24.76 -12.18 -9.15
N GLY A 371 -24.99 -10.96 -8.63
CA GLY A 371 -25.76 -10.74 -7.40
C GLY A 371 -25.01 -11.18 -6.12
N SER A 372 -23.77 -11.68 -6.24
CA SER A 372 -22.99 -12.19 -5.09
C SER A 372 -21.49 -11.96 -5.27
N TYR A 373 -20.72 -12.11 -4.20
CA TYR A 373 -19.27 -12.04 -4.25
C TYR A 373 -18.59 -13.36 -4.70
N HIS A 374 -19.31 -14.46 -4.87
CA HIS A 374 -18.73 -15.77 -5.17
C HIS A 374 -17.86 -15.78 -6.43
N LEU A 375 -18.35 -15.16 -7.52
CA LEU A 375 -17.57 -15.06 -8.76
C LEU A 375 -16.26 -14.29 -8.55
N ALA A 376 -16.30 -13.20 -7.82
CA ALA A 376 -15.13 -12.36 -7.54
C ALA A 376 -14.12 -13.07 -6.61
N LEU A 377 -14.60 -13.81 -5.60
CA LEU A 377 -13.76 -14.62 -4.72
C LEU A 377 -13.01 -15.70 -5.50
N TRP A 378 -13.70 -16.45 -6.36
CA TRP A 378 -13.06 -17.48 -7.19
C TRP A 378 -12.11 -16.90 -8.22
N ALA A 379 -12.45 -15.76 -8.84
CA ALA A 379 -11.54 -15.05 -9.74
C ALA A 379 -10.26 -14.62 -9.02
N SER A 380 -10.39 -14.04 -7.82
CA SER A 380 -9.23 -13.64 -6.99
C SER A 380 -8.38 -14.85 -6.58
N CYS A 381 -9.01 -15.95 -6.18
CA CYS A 381 -8.32 -17.20 -5.85
C CYS A 381 -7.54 -17.72 -7.07
N SER A 382 -8.17 -17.78 -8.24
CA SER A 382 -7.56 -18.29 -9.48
C SER A 382 -6.35 -17.46 -9.90
N VAL A 383 -6.43 -16.12 -9.87
CA VAL A 383 -5.28 -15.28 -10.27
C VAL A 383 -4.13 -15.36 -9.27
N LEU A 384 -4.40 -15.56 -7.97
CA LEU A 384 -3.36 -15.79 -6.97
C LEU A 384 -2.65 -17.12 -7.21
N ILE A 385 -3.36 -18.19 -7.55
CA ILE A 385 -2.76 -19.50 -7.88
C ILE A 385 -1.94 -19.40 -9.17
N VAL A 386 -2.46 -18.76 -10.22
CA VAL A 386 -1.70 -18.56 -11.47
C VAL A 386 -0.44 -17.73 -11.21
N GLY A 387 -0.53 -16.69 -10.40
CA GLY A 387 0.62 -15.89 -9.96
C GLY A 387 1.64 -16.72 -9.16
N ALA A 388 1.18 -17.57 -8.26
CA ALA A 388 2.05 -18.47 -7.49
C ALA A 388 2.80 -19.46 -8.40
N ILE A 389 2.12 -20.07 -9.38
CA ILE A 389 2.73 -20.96 -10.38
C ILE A 389 3.78 -20.18 -11.18
N SER A 390 3.47 -18.96 -11.60
CA SER A 390 4.43 -18.09 -12.28
C SER A 390 5.67 -17.81 -11.43
N MET A 391 5.51 -17.54 -10.13
CA MET A 391 6.64 -17.30 -9.21
C MET A 391 7.51 -18.55 -9.03
N VAL A 392 6.91 -19.73 -8.80
CA VAL A 392 7.66 -20.98 -8.61
C VAL A 392 8.50 -21.33 -9.84
N SER A 393 7.99 -21.04 -11.04
CA SER A 393 8.65 -21.35 -12.31
C SER A 393 9.70 -20.30 -12.74
N LEU A 394 10.02 -19.30 -11.88
CA LEU A 394 11.10 -18.36 -12.16
C LEU A 394 12.48 -19.07 -12.07
N PRO A 395 13.45 -18.72 -12.95
CA PRO A 395 14.78 -19.28 -12.94
C PRO A 395 15.53 -18.97 -11.64
N ARG A 396 16.48 -19.81 -11.26
CA ARG A 396 17.38 -19.49 -10.14
C ARG A 396 18.22 -18.26 -10.46
N PHE A 397 18.55 -17.47 -9.43
CA PHE A 397 19.43 -16.34 -9.59
C PHE A 397 20.79 -16.80 -10.14
N GLY A 398 21.27 -16.19 -11.23
CA GLY A 398 22.54 -16.56 -11.88
C GLY A 398 22.45 -17.62 -12.98
N SER A 399 21.32 -18.32 -13.18
CA SER A 399 21.17 -19.33 -14.25
C SER A 399 20.94 -18.74 -15.65
N THR A 400 20.82 -17.43 -15.78
CA THR A 400 20.64 -16.73 -17.07
C THR A 400 21.98 -16.44 -17.78
N HIS A 401 23.11 -16.94 -17.26
CA HIS A 401 24.44 -16.65 -17.78
C HIS A 401 25.19 -17.86 -18.37
N GLU A 402 24.60 -19.05 -18.45
CA GLU A 402 25.21 -20.11 -19.23
C GLU A 402 24.71 -20.06 -20.68
N PRO A 403 25.58 -19.74 -21.66
CA PRO A 403 25.26 -20.00 -23.04
C PRO A 403 25.17 -21.52 -23.21
N ALA A 404 24.09 -22.00 -23.81
CA ALA A 404 23.99 -23.36 -24.27
C ALA A 404 25.14 -23.59 -25.24
N HIS A 405 26.07 -24.53 -24.91
CA HIS A 405 27.08 -25.07 -25.78
C HIS A 405 26.43 -25.92 -26.87
#